data_12f48731847436e69ce0171e94a4a3be
#
_entry.id   12f48731847436e69ce0171e94a4a3be
#
_cell.length_a   1.000
_cell.length_b   1.000
_cell.length_c   1.000
_cell.angle_alpha   90.00
_cell.angle_beta   90.00
_cell.angle_gamma   90.00
#
_symmetry.space_group_name_H-M   'P 1'
#
loop_
_entity.id
_entity.type
_entity.pdbx_description
1 polymer ?
#
loop_
_entity_poly.entity_id
_entity_poly.type
_entity_poly.pdbx_seq_one_letter_code
_entity_poly.pdbx_strand_id
1 'polypeptide(L)'
;MYQHIKTKFTVVTGDEIDTLMLLTKNIALAKFSGLIQADLLESYIEENYTEKTLITEVNSMSNQWLVVYADDQPAGYARITSKGKSPELPDSQTRICIADFGLLEDYSTPEVRASLMDKCLAVCRSYSFIWINEYESNPLLPFFEESGFVRLEQDAQMDGLPLDSVYLIREKENLAKA
;
A
#
# COMPACT_ATOMS: atom_id res chain seq x y z
N MET A 1 -10.75 4.86 21.11
CA MET A 1 -10.45 3.40 20.94
C MET A 1 -11.58 2.79 20.13
N TYR A 2 -11.28 2.18 18.99
CA TYR A 2 -12.30 1.52 18.15
C TYR A 2 -12.72 0.20 18.77
N GLN A 3 -14.02 -0.15 18.66
CA GLN A 3 -14.54 -1.41 19.18
C GLN A 3 -14.33 -2.57 18.21
N HIS A 4 -14.39 -2.26 16.90
CA HIS A 4 -14.23 -3.25 15.85
C HIS A 4 -13.30 -2.73 14.75
N ILE A 5 -12.19 -3.43 14.54
CA ILE A 5 -11.28 -3.18 13.42
C ILE A 5 -11.28 -4.42 12.53
N LYS A 6 -11.52 -4.23 11.23
CA LYS A 6 -11.63 -5.33 10.27
C LYS A 6 -11.00 -4.96 8.93
N THR A 7 -10.11 -5.81 8.44
CA THR A 7 -9.54 -5.70 7.09
C THR A 7 -10.13 -6.77 6.18
N LYS A 8 -10.64 -6.37 5.03
CA LYS A 8 -11.23 -7.27 4.04
C LYS A 8 -10.75 -6.97 2.62
N PHE A 9 -10.89 -7.98 1.73
CA PHE A 9 -10.70 -7.76 0.30
C PHE A 9 -11.80 -6.87 -0.26
N THR A 10 -11.44 -6.05 -1.23
CA THR A 10 -12.36 -5.25 -2.03
C THR A 10 -12.69 -5.99 -3.32
N VAL A 11 -13.95 -6.00 -3.69
CA VAL A 11 -14.47 -6.50 -4.95
C VAL A 11 -15.15 -5.37 -5.75
N VAL A 12 -15.41 -5.60 -7.03
CA VAL A 12 -16.06 -4.59 -7.88
C VAL A 12 -17.56 -4.57 -7.61
N THR A 13 -17.96 -3.80 -6.61
CA THR A 13 -19.35 -3.36 -6.40
C THR A 13 -19.37 -1.83 -6.36
N GLY A 14 -20.52 -1.20 -6.63
CA GLY A 14 -20.61 0.26 -6.63
C GLY A 14 -20.10 0.88 -5.32
N ASP A 15 -20.60 0.39 -4.19
CA ASP A 15 -20.25 0.92 -2.87
C ASP A 15 -18.77 0.74 -2.51
N GLU A 16 -18.14 -0.36 -2.95
CA GLU A 16 -16.73 -0.61 -2.68
C GLU A 16 -15.79 0.21 -3.58
N ILE A 17 -16.18 0.46 -4.82
CA ILE A 17 -15.44 1.37 -5.70
C ILE A 17 -15.55 2.81 -5.21
N ASP A 18 -16.73 3.26 -4.78
CA ASP A 18 -16.89 4.59 -4.16
C ASP A 18 -16.03 4.73 -2.90
N THR A 19 -15.97 3.68 -2.09
CA THR A 19 -15.08 3.62 -0.92
C THR A 19 -13.61 3.76 -1.31
N LEU A 20 -13.14 3.03 -2.33
CA LEU A 20 -11.77 3.15 -2.81
C LEU A 20 -11.48 4.53 -3.40
N MET A 21 -12.41 5.12 -4.16
CA MET A 21 -12.26 6.48 -4.68
C MET A 21 -12.08 7.49 -3.56
N LEU A 22 -12.88 7.39 -2.51
CA LEU A 22 -12.78 8.25 -1.34
C LEU A 22 -11.44 8.09 -0.64
N LEU A 23 -11.03 6.86 -0.35
CA LEU A 23 -9.78 6.57 0.37
C LEU A 23 -8.56 6.99 -0.44
N THR A 24 -8.46 6.58 -1.70
CA THR A 24 -7.29 6.85 -2.54
C THR A 24 -7.07 8.34 -2.76
N LYS A 25 -8.14 9.10 -3.05
CA LYS A 25 -8.07 10.55 -3.25
C LYS A 25 -7.69 11.29 -1.97
N ASN A 26 -8.36 11.01 -0.86
CA ASN A 26 -8.08 11.73 0.39
C ASN A 26 -6.71 11.40 0.96
N ILE A 27 -6.26 10.14 0.86
CA ILE A 27 -4.94 9.73 1.30
C ILE A 27 -3.85 10.35 0.40
N ALA A 28 -4.04 10.40 -0.92
CA ALA A 28 -3.11 11.07 -1.83
C ALA A 28 -3.02 12.58 -1.54
N LEU A 29 -4.16 13.24 -1.32
CA LEU A 29 -4.18 14.65 -0.93
C LEU A 29 -3.41 14.88 0.38
N ALA A 30 -3.69 14.11 1.42
CA ALA A 30 -3.00 14.24 2.70
C ALA A 30 -1.49 13.95 2.59
N LYS A 31 -1.11 12.97 1.78
CA LYS A 31 0.28 12.51 1.61
C LYS A 31 1.14 13.50 0.81
N PHE A 32 0.57 14.13 -0.22
CA PHE A 32 1.34 14.89 -1.21
C PHE A 32 1.09 16.40 -1.22
N SER A 33 0.03 16.90 -0.54
CA SER A 33 -0.21 18.34 -0.42
C SER A 33 0.98 19.03 0.25
N GLY A 34 1.46 20.12 -0.39
CA GLY A 34 2.62 20.85 0.09
C GLY A 34 3.99 20.26 -0.29
N LEU A 35 4.04 19.05 -0.85
CA LEU A 35 5.26 18.43 -1.38
C LEU A 35 5.42 18.65 -2.88
N ILE A 36 4.32 18.75 -3.61
CA ILE A 36 4.27 18.98 -5.06
C ILE A 36 3.26 20.07 -5.38
N GLN A 37 3.29 20.57 -6.62
CA GLN A 37 2.35 21.59 -7.08
C GLN A 37 0.93 21.00 -7.17
N ALA A 38 -0.08 21.82 -6.87
CA ALA A 38 -1.46 21.38 -6.75
C ALA A 38 -2.03 20.80 -8.07
N ASP A 39 -1.72 21.39 -9.19
CA ASP A 39 -2.12 20.93 -10.53
C ASP A 39 -1.48 19.56 -10.90
N LEU A 40 -0.23 19.34 -10.49
CA LEU A 40 0.42 18.04 -10.66
C LEU A 40 -0.23 16.97 -9.80
N LEU A 41 -0.59 17.30 -8.56
CA LEU A 41 -1.31 16.38 -7.67
C LEU A 41 -2.71 16.05 -8.21
N GLU A 42 -3.44 17.05 -8.72
CA GLU A 42 -4.75 16.85 -9.34
C GLU A 42 -4.66 15.89 -10.53
N SER A 43 -3.71 16.15 -11.44
CA SER A 43 -3.47 15.27 -12.59
C SER A 43 -3.12 13.84 -12.16
N TYR A 44 -2.27 13.68 -11.15
CA TYR A 44 -1.92 12.37 -10.60
C TYR A 44 -3.15 11.61 -10.06
N ILE A 45 -4.02 12.31 -9.32
CA ILE A 45 -5.26 11.72 -8.78
C ILE A 45 -6.22 11.35 -9.91
N GLU A 46 -6.38 12.22 -10.91
CA GLU A 46 -7.25 11.96 -12.06
C GLU A 46 -6.77 10.79 -12.94
N GLU A 47 -5.47 10.61 -13.08
CA GLU A 47 -4.90 9.49 -13.84
C GLU A 47 -5.05 8.14 -13.12
N ASN A 48 -4.86 8.14 -11.79
CA ASN A 48 -4.72 6.89 -11.03
C ASN A 48 -5.99 6.46 -10.29
N TYR A 49 -6.87 7.39 -9.91
CA TYR A 49 -7.95 7.11 -8.94
C TYR A 49 -9.34 7.50 -9.45
N THR A 50 -9.58 7.40 -10.76
CA THR A 50 -10.94 7.48 -11.30
C THR A 50 -11.68 6.17 -11.09
N GLU A 51 -13.02 6.22 -11.14
CA GLU A 51 -13.86 5.03 -11.08
C GLU A 51 -13.42 3.98 -12.10
N LYS A 52 -13.24 4.39 -13.36
CA LYS A 52 -12.82 3.51 -14.47
C LYS A 52 -11.44 2.86 -14.19
N THR A 53 -10.48 3.64 -13.73
CA THR A 53 -9.15 3.14 -13.42
C THR A 53 -9.20 2.14 -12.27
N LEU A 54 -9.91 2.47 -11.19
CA LEU A 54 -10.04 1.58 -10.02
C LEU A 54 -10.77 0.28 -10.36
N ILE A 55 -11.85 0.33 -11.15
CA ILE A 55 -12.52 -0.89 -11.63
C ILE A 55 -11.54 -1.78 -12.40
N THR A 56 -10.74 -1.20 -13.29
CA THR A 56 -9.73 -1.94 -14.05
C THR A 56 -8.66 -2.56 -13.15
N GLU A 57 -8.17 -1.80 -12.18
CA GLU A 57 -7.12 -2.24 -11.25
C GLU A 57 -7.63 -3.31 -10.26
N VAL A 58 -8.85 -3.18 -9.75
CA VAL A 58 -9.46 -4.17 -8.85
C VAL A 58 -9.75 -5.48 -9.58
N ASN A 59 -10.15 -5.43 -10.84
CA ASN A 59 -10.38 -6.60 -11.69
C ASN A 59 -9.11 -7.25 -12.23
N SER A 60 -7.96 -6.61 -12.08
CA SER A 60 -6.69 -7.16 -12.57
C SER A 60 -6.27 -8.36 -11.71
N MET A 61 -6.03 -9.51 -12.36
CA MET A 61 -5.55 -10.72 -11.68
C MET A 61 -4.19 -10.55 -10.99
N SER A 62 -3.44 -9.50 -11.36
CA SER A 62 -2.15 -9.18 -10.74
C SER A 62 -2.29 -8.42 -9.43
N ASN A 63 -3.47 -7.90 -9.12
CA ASN A 63 -3.71 -7.02 -7.99
C ASN A 63 -4.67 -7.65 -6.98
N GLN A 64 -4.43 -7.32 -5.72
CA GLN A 64 -5.35 -7.58 -4.61
C GLN A 64 -5.50 -6.30 -3.80
N TRP A 65 -6.72 -5.85 -3.64
CA TRP A 65 -7.02 -4.63 -2.89
C TRP A 65 -7.64 -4.99 -1.55
N LEU A 66 -7.17 -4.34 -0.51
CA LEU A 66 -7.62 -4.49 0.87
C LEU A 66 -8.12 -3.16 1.39
N VAL A 67 -9.20 -3.18 2.15
CA VAL A 67 -9.69 -2.02 2.90
C VAL A 67 -9.80 -2.38 4.36
N VAL A 68 -9.25 -1.53 5.23
CA VAL A 68 -9.44 -1.61 6.67
C VAL A 68 -10.56 -0.69 7.10
N TYR A 69 -11.41 -1.20 7.96
CA TYR A 69 -12.54 -0.50 8.57
C TYR A 69 -12.33 -0.39 10.07
N ALA A 70 -12.66 0.76 10.63
CA ALA A 70 -12.71 1.02 12.06
C ALA A 70 -14.16 1.41 12.43
N ASP A 71 -14.82 0.60 13.26
CA ASP A 71 -16.25 0.74 13.60
C ASP A 71 -17.13 0.95 12.34
N ASP A 72 -16.92 0.06 11.35
CA ASP A 72 -17.59 0.05 10.04
C ASP A 72 -17.32 1.27 9.13
N GLN A 73 -16.46 2.22 9.55
CA GLN A 73 -16.01 3.32 8.70
C GLN A 73 -14.73 2.94 7.94
N PRO A 74 -14.64 3.23 6.64
CA PRO A 74 -13.42 2.97 5.86
C PRO A 74 -12.30 3.86 6.36
N ALA A 75 -11.19 3.25 6.76
CA ALA A 75 -10.09 3.92 7.45
C ALA A 75 -8.79 3.95 6.63
N GLY A 76 -8.64 3.04 5.68
CA GLY A 76 -7.44 2.97 4.85
C GLY A 76 -7.48 1.81 3.87
N TYR A 77 -6.48 1.73 3.02
CA TYR A 77 -6.38 0.68 2.01
C TYR A 77 -4.94 0.24 1.77
N ALA A 78 -4.79 -0.93 1.17
CA ALA A 78 -3.55 -1.41 0.60
C ALA A 78 -3.79 -2.10 -0.74
N ARG A 79 -2.80 -2.01 -1.65
CA ARG A 79 -2.77 -2.75 -2.90
C ARG A 79 -1.55 -3.65 -2.94
N ILE A 80 -1.78 -4.94 -3.13
CA ILE A 80 -0.75 -5.94 -3.35
C ILE A 80 -0.72 -6.27 -4.83
N THR A 81 0.47 -6.30 -5.44
CA THR A 81 0.60 -6.56 -6.89
C THR A 81 1.81 -7.42 -7.20
N SER A 82 1.67 -8.26 -8.23
CA SER A 82 2.80 -8.98 -8.83
C SER A 82 3.54 -8.17 -9.90
N LYS A 83 3.07 -6.96 -10.21
CA LYS A 83 3.64 -6.04 -11.19
C LYS A 83 4.61 -5.06 -10.52
N GLY A 84 5.35 -4.35 -11.37
CA GLY A 84 6.24 -3.28 -10.96
C GLY A 84 7.70 -3.68 -11.07
N LYS A 85 8.57 -2.67 -10.99
CA LYS A 85 10.02 -2.85 -11.02
C LYS A 85 10.52 -3.16 -9.61
N SER A 86 10.77 -4.43 -9.36
CA SER A 86 11.32 -4.87 -8.06
C SER A 86 12.76 -4.41 -7.89
N PRO A 87 13.23 -4.27 -6.64
CA PRO A 87 14.65 -4.14 -6.37
C PRO A 87 15.42 -5.38 -6.87
N GLU A 88 16.72 -5.28 -6.95
CA GLU A 88 17.59 -6.43 -7.27
C GLU A 88 17.52 -7.45 -6.13
N LEU A 89 16.91 -8.58 -6.42
CA LEU A 89 16.71 -9.70 -5.49
C LEU A 89 17.13 -11.00 -6.21
N PRO A 90 17.50 -12.07 -5.48
CA PRO A 90 17.86 -13.35 -6.09
C PRO A 90 16.77 -13.88 -7.02
N ASP A 91 17.13 -14.25 -8.27
CA ASP A 91 16.19 -14.66 -9.32
C ASP A 91 15.37 -15.91 -8.98
N SER A 92 15.94 -16.80 -8.17
CA SER A 92 15.29 -18.05 -7.75
C SER A 92 14.19 -17.87 -6.70
N GLN A 93 13.97 -16.64 -6.21
CA GLN A 93 13.08 -16.36 -5.10
C GLN A 93 11.79 -15.67 -5.56
N THR A 94 10.67 -16.13 -5.03
CA THR A 94 9.36 -15.52 -5.32
C THR A 94 9.22 -14.18 -4.61
N ARG A 95 8.66 -13.19 -5.30
CA ARG A 95 8.53 -11.83 -4.80
C ARG A 95 7.15 -11.24 -5.07
N ILE A 96 6.70 -10.37 -4.19
CA ILE A 96 5.42 -9.65 -4.28
C ILE A 96 5.58 -8.22 -3.74
N CYS A 97 4.83 -7.29 -4.29
CA CYS A 97 4.85 -5.89 -3.91
C CYS A 97 3.62 -5.51 -3.09
N ILE A 98 3.82 -4.81 -1.99
CA ILE A 98 2.79 -3.95 -1.42
C ILE A 98 2.98 -2.58 -2.08
N ALA A 99 2.21 -2.30 -3.13
CA ALA A 99 2.41 -1.13 -4.00
C ALA A 99 1.84 0.15 -3.42
N ASP A 100 0.75 0.04 -2.67
CA ASP A 100 0.12 1.14 -1.96
C ASP A 100 -0.25 0.69 -0.56
N PHE A 101 -0.06 1.59 0.39
CA PHE A 101 -0.48 1.41 1.77
C PHE A 101 -0.75 2.79 2.37
N GLY A 102 -1.97 3.05 2.76
CA GLY A 102 -2.34 4.35 3.29
C GLY A 102 -3.54 4.29 4.22
N LEU A 103 -3.57 5.24 5.15
CA LEU A 103 -4.67 5.43 6.09
C LEU A 103 -5.10 6.90 6.10
N LEU A 104 -6.36 7.13 6.32
CA LEU A 104 -6.86 8.47 6.65
C LEU A 104 -6.25 8.89 7.99
N GLU A 105 -5.88 10.16 8.12
CA GLU A 105 -5.17 10.70 9.28
C GLU A 105 -5.92 10.42 10.58
N ASP A 106 -7.23 10.69 10.60
CA ASP A 106 -8.10 10.49 11.77
C ASP A 106 -8.19 9.02 12.24
N TYR A 107 -7.86 8.08 11.36
CA TYR A 107 -7.93 6.64 11.63
C TYR A 107 -6.56 5.97 11.76
N SER A 108 -5.47 6.73 11.62
CA SER A 108 -4.10 6.19 11.59
C SER A 108 -3.58 5.82 13.00
N THR A 109 -4.33 4.99 13.72
CA THR A 109 -3.91 4.44 15.01
C THR A 109 -3.04 3.19 14.85
N PRO A 110 -2.22 2.82 15.86
CA PRO A 110 -1.40 1.62 15.81
C PRO A 110 -2.21 0.36 15.47
N GLU A 111 -3.41 0.21 16.05
CA GLU A 111 -4.25 -0.97 15.88
C GLU A 111 -4.81 -1.07 14.45
N VAL A 112 -5.21 0.05 13.85
CA VAL A 112 -5.72 0.10 12.48
C VAL A 112 -4.59 -0.19 11.48
N ARG A 113 -3.42 0.42 11.70
CA ARG A 113 -2.22 0.14 10.89
C ARG A 113 -1.82 -1.33 10.96
N ALA A 114 -1.79 -1.91 12.17
CA ALA A 114 -1.46 -3.31 12.38
C ALA A 114 -2.46 -4.24 11.68
N SER A 115 -3.77 -4.00 11.80
CA SER A 115 -4.81 -4.81 11.14
C SER A 115 -4.62 -4.85 9.62
N LEU A 116 -4.32 -3.71 8.99
CA LEU A 116 -4.08 -3.66 7.55
C LEU A 116 -2.79 -4.38 7.16
N MET A 117 -1.69 -4.15 7.89
CA MET A 117 -0.39 -4.79 7.63
C MET A 117 -0.45 -6.29 7.84
N ASP A 118 -1.04 -6.76 8.93
CA ASP A 118 -1.19 -8.20 9.22
C ASP A 118 -1.95 -8.92 8.10
N LYS A 119 -2.98 -8.27 7.56
CA LYS A 119 -3.71 -8.82 6.40
C LYS A 119 -2.84 -8.85 5.16
N CYS A 120 -2.06 -7.80 4.87
CA CYS A 120 -1.11 -7.79 3.76
C CYS A 120 -0.08 -8.93 3.90
N LEU A 121 0.52 -9.08 5.08
CA LEU A 121 1.50 -10.14 5.33
C LEU A 121 0.89 -11.54 5.20
N ALA A 122 -0.34 -11.74 5.67
CA ALA A 122 -1.06 -13.00 5.53
C ALA A 122 -1.33 -13.36 4.05
N VAL A 123 -1.68 -12.38 3.23
CA VAL A 123 -1.86 -12.55 1.77
C VAL A 123 -0.53 -12.90 1.10
N CYS A 124 0.55 -12.26 1.51
CA CYS A 124 1.88 -12.43 0.93
C CYS A 124 2.67 -13.65 1.47
N ARG A 125 2.10 -14.44 2.37
CA ARG A 125 2.80 -15.52 3.11
C ARG A 125 3.50 -16.59 2.28
N SER A 126 3.09 -16.78 1.01
CA SER A 126 3.67 -17.77 0.09
C SER A 126 4.93 -17.28 -0.64
N TYR A 127 5.21 -15.98 -0.58
CA TYR A 127 6.34 -15.37 -1.24
C TYR A 127 7.57 -15.34 -0.34
N SER A 128 8.76 -15.45 -0.94
CA SER A 128 10.04 -15.38 -0.23
C SER A 128 10.39 -13.95 0.18
N PHE A 129 10.06 -12.99 -0.69
CA PHE A 129 10.26 -11.57 -0.46
C PHE A 129 8.98 -10.76 -0.65
N ILE A 130 8.74 -9.86 0.26
CA ILE A 130 7.76 -8.78 0.14
C ILE A 130 8.56 -7.49 -0.01
N TRP A 131 8.26 -6.68 -1.02
CA TRP A 131 8.93 -5.41 -1.22
C TRP A 131 7.93 -4.26 -1.29
N ILE A 132 8.41 -3.08 -0.93
CA ILE A 132 7.71 -1.82 -0.99
C ILE A 132 8.64 -0.84 -1.71
N ASN A 133 8.10 -0.04 -2.63
CA ASN A 133 8.74 1.17 -3.11
C ASN A 133 7.89 2.34 -2.63
N GLU A 134 8.44 3.20 -1.78
CA GLU A 134 7.67 4.27 -1.15
C GLU A 134 8.47 5.58 -1.19
N TYR A 135 7.77 6.69 -1.23
CA TYR A 135 8.41 8.00 -1.16
C TYR A 135 9.06 8.23 0.22
N GLU A 136 10.27 8.81 0.23
CA GLU A 136 11.01 9.09 1.47
C GLU A 136 10.28 10.06 2.40
N SER A 137 9.37 10.87 1.86
CA SER A 137 8.50 11.78 2.62
C SER A 137 7.34 11.08 3.36
N ASN A 138 7.12 9.77 3.12
CA ASN A 138 6.00 9.07 3.75
C ASN A 138 6.21 8.88 5.26
N PRO A 139 5.33 9.43 6.12
CA PRO A 139 5.44 9.29 7.57
C PRO A 139 5.25 7.85 8.08
N LEU A 140 4.82 6.92 7.22
CA LEU A 140 4.67 5.51 7.58
C LEU A 140 5.96 4.69 7.43
N LEU A 141 7.07 5.26 6.94
CA LEU A 141 8.33 4.53 6.81
C LEU A 141 8.79 3.86 8.12
N PRO A 142 8.78 4.55 9.28
CA PRO A 142 9.12 3.90 10.56
C PRO A 142 8.21 2.72 10.89
N PHE A 143 6.91 2.82 10.58
CA PHE A 143 5.97 1.72 10.79
C PHE A 143 6.28 0.49 9.92
N PHE A 144 6.70 0.70 8.66
CA PHE A 144 7.15 -0.41 7.83
C PHE A 144 8.40 -1.08 8.40
N GLU A 145 9.35 -0.30 8.89
CA GLU A 145 10.55 -0.83 9.56
C GLU A 145 10.21 -1.62 10.82
N GLU A 146 9.31 -1.11 11.66
CA GLU A 146 8.77 -1.81 12.83
C GLU A 146 8.03 -3.10 12.45
N SER A 147 7.44 -3.15 11.23
CA SER A 147 6.79 -4.34 10.67
C SER A 147 7.77 -5.34 10.06
N GLY A 148 9.08 -5.13 10.23
CA GLY A 148 10.14 -6.05 9.80
C GLY A 148 10.65 -5.83 8.38
N PHE A 149 10.33 -4.68 7.76
CA PHE A 149 10.94 -4.27 6.51
C PHE A 149 12.28 -3.58 6.75
N VAL A 150 13.22 -3.81 5.84
CA VAL A 150 14.56 -3.21 5.88
C VAL A 150 14.76 -2.38 4.63
N ARG A 151 15.28 -1.16 4.77
CA ARG A 151 15.65 -0.31 3.64
C ARG A 151 16.81 -0.90 2.87
N LEU A 152 16.74 -0.80 1.54
CA LEU A 152 17.83 -1.17 0.66
C LEU A 152 18.61 0.06 0.21
N GLU A 153 19.92 -0.06 0.18
CA GLU A 153 20.82 0.91 -0.44
C GLU A 153 20.88 0.69 -1.97
N GLN A 154 19.75 0.84 -2.63
CA GLN A 154 19.61 0.74 -4.08
C GLN A 154 18.86 1.97 -4.58
N ASP A 155 19.26 2.45 -5.75
CA ASP A 155 18.55 3.55 -6.40
C ASP A 155 17.12 3.11 -6.71
N ALA A 156 16.17 3.76 -6.05
CA ALA A 156 14.75 3.57 -6.25
C ALA A 156 14.20 4.70 -7.12
N GLN A 157 13.34 4.35 -8.04
CA GLN A 157 12.56 5.30 -8.81
C GLN A 157 11.11 4.89 -8.75
N MET A 158 10.24 5.84 -8.50
CA MET A 158 8.80 5.67 -8.48
C MET A 158 8.19 6.54 -9.56
N ASP A 159 7.56 5.90 -10.53
CA ASP A 159 6.87 6.63 -11.60
C ASP A 159 5.65 7.36 -11.04
N GLY A 160 5.41 8.57 -11.50
CA GLY A 160 4.22 9.36 -11.19
C GLY A 160 4.49 10.70 -10.55
N LEU A 161 5.33 10.82 -9.54
CA LEU A 161 5.62 12.10 -8.87
C LEU A 161 7.13 12.34 -8.77
N PRO A 162 7.59 13.61 -8.88
CA PRO A 162 9.00 13.97 -8.80
C PRO A 162 9.49 14.02 -7.33
N LEU A 163 9.38 12.90 -6.63
CA LEU A 163 9.79 12.74 -5.24
C LEU A 163 10.77 11.58 -5.13
N ASP A 164 11.74 11.71 -4.26
CA ASP A 164 12.68 10.65 -3.94
C ASP A 164 11.96 9.47 -3.29
N SER A 165 12.39 8.26 -3.63
CA SER A 165 11.79 7.03 -3.12
C SER A 165 12.85 6.06 -2.60
N VAL A 166 12.42 5.09 -1.83
CA VAL A 166 13.25 4.07 -1.19
C VAL A 166 12.61 2.70 -1.35
N TYR A 167 13.44 1.70 -1.62
CA TYR A 167 13.01 0.30 -1.52
C TYR A 167 13.13 -0.20 -0.09
N LEU A 168 12.07 -0.91 0.35
CA LEU A 168 12.09 -1.69 1.58
C LEU A 168 11.79 -3.14 1.22
N ILE A 169 12.45 -4.08 1.90
CA ILE A 169 12.20 -5.51 1.74
C ILE A 169 11.94 -6.17 3.08
N ARG A 170 11.11 -7.20 3.05
CA ARG A 170 10.92 -8.14 4.13
C ARG A 170 11.12 -9.55 3.59
N GLU A 171 12.13 -10.24 4.10
CA GLU A 171 12.36 -11.65 3.79
C GLU A 171 11.48 -12.52 4.67
N LYS A 172 10.93 -13.58 4.11
CA LYS A 172 10.21 -14.59 4.88
C LYS A 172 11.20 -15.27 5.83
N GLU A 173 10.92 -15.20 7.11
CA GLU A 173 11.69 -15.96 8.10
C GLU A 173 11.67 -17.45 7.74
N ASN A 174 12.86 -18.00 7.49
CA ASN A 174 13.01 -19.42 7.35
C ASN A 174 12.75 -20.08 8.74
N LEU A 175 11.56 -20.60 8.95
CA LEU A 175 11.20 -21.44 10.09
C LEU A 175 11.96 -22.80 10.10
N ALA A 176 13.03 -22.92 9.33
CA ALA A 176 13.87 -24.09 9.25
C ALA A 176 15.22 -23.85 9.92
N LYS A 177 15.22 -23.70 11.23
CA LYS A 177 16.33 -24.07 12.11
C LYS A 177 15.78 -24.29 13.52
N ALA A 178 15.10 -25.38 13.72
CA ALA A 178 14.94 -26.02 15.01
C ALA A 178 15.31 -27.49 14.84
#